data_86430bd96fb49b05f47c9d7ac9b59b1a
#
_entry.id   86430bd96fb49b05f47c9d7ac9b59b1a
#
_cell.length_a   1.000
_cell.length_b   1.000
_cell.length_c   1.000
_cell.angle_alpha   90.00
_cell.angle_beta   90.00
_cell.angle_gamma   90.00
#
_symmetry.space_group_name_H-M   'P 1'
#
loop_
_entity.id
_entity.type
_entity.pdbx_description
1 polymer ?
#
loop_
_entity_poly.entity_id
_entity_poly.type
_entity_poly.pdbx_seq_one_letter_code
_entity_poly.pdbx_strand_id
1 'polypeptide(L)'
;MHEYVLICPTDEGQAMLESVPWMLEHLLKTDSKDEYQALLYLCWAHSLENLNTHIKKAFEKRYDYRCEGSLHTLYNELTKEIAIIIINRCQIILKCDKIPNVVIDTIKNYYPTLRIFDRNQDFKEVKL
;
A
#
# COMPACT_ATOMS: atom_id res chain seq x y z
N MET A 1 -10.03 -5.14 -11.91
CA MET A 1 -9.21 -5.43 -10.72
C MET A 1 -9.59 -4.50 -9.58
N HIS A 2 -9.57 -5.02 -8.36
CA HIS A 2 -9.72 -4.20 -7.17
C HIS A 2 -8.47 -3.36 -6.93
N GLU A 3 -8.68 -2.18 -6.42
CA GLU A 3 -7.60 -1.28 -6.05
C GLU A 3 -7.63 -1.04 -4.54
N TYR A 4 -6.52 -1.33 -3.89
CA TYR A 4 -6.35 -1.16 -2.44
C TYR A 4 -5.33 -0.09 -2.17
N VAL A 5 -5.56 0.68 -1.11
CA VAL A 5 -4.59 1.67 -0.62
C VAL A 5 -4.01 1.15 0.68
N LEU A 6 -2.70 1.02 0.73
CA LEU A 6 -1.96 0.55 1.88
C LEU A 6 -1.22 1.74 2.49
N ILE A 7 -1.34 1.89 3.80
CA ILE A 7 -0.64 2.95 4.54
C ILE A 7 0.03 2.35 5.77
N CYS A 8 1.05 3.03 6.25
CA CYS A 8 1.75 2.70 7.49
C CYS A 8 1.61 3.88 8.44
N PRO A 9 0.57 3.91 9.28
CA PRO A 9 0.31 5.07 10.13
C PRO A 9 1.41 5.30 11.16
N THR A 10 1.66 6.57 11.45
CA THR A 10 2.45 6.99 12.62
C THR A 10 1.61 6.79 13.88
N ASP A 11 2.18 7.06 15.07
CA ASP A 11 1.41 7.00 16.32
C ASP A 11 0.22 7.94 16.28
N GLU A 12 0.40 9.13 15.73
CA GLU A 12 -0.67 10.13 15.54
C GLU A 12 -1.73 9.60 14.57
N GLY A 13 -1.30 8.95 13.49
CA GLY A 13 -2.21 8.33 12.53
C GLY A 13 -3.02 7.20 13.14
N GLN A 14 -2.40 6.37 13.97
CA GLN A 14 -3.11 5.30 14.69
C GLN A 14 -4.16 5.87 15.64
N ALA A 15 -3.79 6.91 16.40
CA ALA A 15 -4.73 7.58 17.31
C ALA A 15 -5.91 8.16 16.54
N MET A 16 -5.66 8.74 15.37
CA MET A 16 -6.72 9.28 14.51
C MET A 16 -7.64 8.17 14.00
N LEU A 17 -7.09 7.03 13.58
CA LEU A 17 -7.90 5.90 13.12
C LEU A 17 -8.84 5.39 14.20
N GLU A 18 -8.40 5.42 15.45
CA GLU A 18 -9.22 4.99 16.60
C GLU A 18 -10.27 6.02 16.99
N SER A 19 -9.91 7.30 16.93
CA SER A 19 -10.76 8.39 17.44
C SER A 19 -11.65 9.01 16.39
N VAL A 20 -11.14 9.20 15.16
CA VAL A 20 -11.83 9.92 14.07
C VAL A 20 -11.57 9.22 12.74
N PRO A 21 -12.02 7.96 12.56
CA PRO A 21 -11.70 7.17 11.38
C PRO A 21 -12.13 7.81 10.06
N TRP A 22 -13.23 8.56 10.04
CA TRP A 22 -13.73 9.22 8.83
C TRP A 22 -12.75 10.27 8.28
N MET A 23 -11.93 10.87 9.14
CA MET A 23 -11.00 11.91 8.70
C MET A 23 -9.85 11.33 7.87
N LEU A 24 -9.31 10.17 8.26
CA LEU A 24 -8.30 9.50 7.47
C LEU A 24 -8.86 9.04 6.14
N GLU A 25 -10.08 8.50 6.14
CA GLU A 25 -10.80 8.13 4.92
C GLU A 25 -10.96 9.34 3.99
N HIS A 26 -11.34 10.50 4.53
CA HIS A 26 -11.42 11.74 3.77
C HIS A 26 -10.07 12.11 3.14
N LEU A 27 -8.98 12.02 3.90
CA LEU A 27 -7.64 12.33 3.41
C LEU A 27 -7.20 11.38 2.29
N LEU A 28 -7.60 10.12 2.36
CA LEU A 28 -7.26 9.14 1.31
C LEU A 28 -8.00 9.40 0.00
N LYS A 29 -9.16 10.05 0.06
CA LYS A 29 -9.99 10.37 -1.12
C LYS A 29 -9.61 11.65 -1.83
N THR A 30 -8.76 12.49 -1.22
CA THR A 30 -8.54 13.84 -1.70
C THR A 30 -7.24 13.96 -2.50
N ASP A 31 -7.23 14.90 -3.47
CA ASP A 31 -6.06 15.26 -4.25
C ASP A 31 -5.50 16.64 -3.84
N SER A 32 -6.05 17.26 -2.80
CA SER A 32 -5.62 18.56 -2.31
C SER A 32 -4.19 18.51 -1.77
N LYS A 33 -3.38 19.52 -2.08
CA LYS A 33 -2.01 19.62 -1.61
C LYS A 33 -1.92 19.72 -0.08
N ASP A 34 -2.83 20.47 0.53
CA ASP A 34 -2.85 20.65 1.99
C ASP A 34 -3.21 19.35 2.71
N GLU A 35 -4.17 18.62 2.15
CA GLU A 35 -4.60 17.32 2.69
C GLU A 35 -3.53 16.25 2.47
N TYR A 36 -2.78 16.35 1.37
CA TYR A 36 -1.62 15.48 1.14
C TYR A 36 -0.54 15.70 2.19
N GLN A 37 -0.29 16.95 2.58
CA GLN A 37 0.66 17.27 3.66
C GLN A 37 0.19 16.70 4.99
N ALA A 38 -1.11 16.77 5.29
CA ALA A 38 -1.68 16.14 6.47
C ALA A 38 -1.48 14.61 6.45
N LEU A 39 -1.68 13.98 5.29
CA LEU A 39 -1.47 12.55 5.14
C LEU A 39 0.00 12.16 5.36
N LEU A 40 0.95 12.97 4.88
CA LEU A 40 2.39 12.76 5.13
C LEU A 40 2.73 12.83 6.61
N TYR A 41 2.01 13.63 7.38
CA TYR A 41 2.21 13.72 8.84
C TYR A 41 1.66 12.49 9.56
N LEU A 42 0.53 11.98 9.11
CA LEU A 42 -0.17 10.88 9.75
C LEU A 42 0.32 9.49 9.33
N CYS A 43 1.00 9.41 8.21
CA CYS A 43 1.56 8.17 7.69
C CYS A 43 3.07 8.30 7.57
N TRP A 44 3.78 7.20 7.80
CA TRP A 44 5.21 7.17 7.59
C TRP A 44 5.51 7.54 6.14
N ALA A 45 6.26 8.62 5.98
CA ALA A 45 6.80 8.96 4.67
C ALA A 45 7.92 7.97 4.36
N HIS A 46 7.67 7.09 3.42
CA HIS A 46 8.68 6.10 3.06
C HIS A 46 9.81 6.76 2.30
N SER A 47 11.01 6.31 2.55
CA SER A 47 12.00 6.40 1.52
C SER A 47 11.54 5.46 0.41
N LEU A 48 11.04 6.03 -0.69
CA LEU A 48 10.61 5.23 -1.86
C LEU A 48 11.70 4.26 -2.28
N GLU A 49 12.92 4.74 -2.28
CA GLU A 49 14.11 3.97 -2.63
C GLU A 49 14.29 2.76 -1.72
N ASN A 50 14.17 2.93 -0.41
CA ASN A 50 14.35 1.83 0.54
C ASN A 50 13.26 0.78 0.42
N LEU A 51 12.01 1.20 0.28
CA LEU A 51 10.89 0.27 0.12
C LEU A 51 10.96 -0.46 -1.22
N ASN A 52 11.27 0.27 -2.30
CA ASN A 52 11.49 -0.34 -3.62
C ASN A 52 12.57 -1.41 -3.57
N THR A 53 13.70 -1.10 -2.93
CA THR A 53 14.80 -2.05 -2.78
C THR A 53 14.38 -3.27 -1.96
N HIS A 54 13.63 -3.08 -0.90
CA HIS A 54 13.14 -4.17 -0.06
C HIS A 54 12.24 -5.14 -0.85
N ILE A 55 11.28 -4.60 -1.58
CA ILE A 55 10.36 -5.41 -2.40
C ILE A 55 11.12 -6.10 -3.53
N LYS A 56 12.01 -5.38 -4.20
CA LYS A 56 12.82 -5.95 -5.27
C LYS A 56 13.65 -7.13 -4.78
N LYS A 57 14.32 -6.99 -3.65
CA LYS A 57 15.12 -8.08 -3.07
C LYS A 57 14.27 -9.29 -2.70
N ALA A 58 13.06 -9.04 -2.20
CA ALA A 58 12.16 -10.13 -1.82
C ALA A 58 11.70 -10.96 -3.03
N PHE A 59 11.53 -10.33 -4.20
CA PHE A 59 10.92 -10.96 -5.35
C PHE A 59 11.85 -11.15 -6.56
N GLU A 60 13.07 -10.62 -6.55
CA GLU A 60 13.94 -10.60 -7.74
C GLU A 60 14.26 -11.96 -8.32
N LYS A 61 14.22 -13.02 -7.53
CA LYS A 61 14.48 -14.39 -7.99
C LYS A 61 13.25 -15.10 -8.55
N ARG A 62 12.08 -14.45 -8.44
CA ARG A 62 10.83 -15.02 -8.96
C ARG A 62 10.74 -14.75 -10.46
N TYR A 63 10.40 -15.79 -11.24
CA TYR A 63 10.24 -15.66 -12.68
C TYR A 63 9.01 -14.82 -13.07
N ASP A 64 8.02 -14.71 -12.16
CA ASP A 64 6.78 -13.98 -12.39
C ASP A 64 6.86 -12.48 -12.02
N TYR A 65 8.03 -12.01 -11.58
CA TYR A 65 8.22 -10.65 -11.09
C TYR A 65 8.88 -9.75 -12.14
N ARG A 66 8.36 -8.52 -12.25
CA ARG A 66 8.95 -7.44 -13.05
C ARG A 66 8.92 -6.15 -12.24
N CYS A 67 9.94 -5.32 -12.42
CA CYS A 67 10.05 -4.04 -11.75
C CYS A 67 10.44 -2.96 -12.76
N GLU A 68 9.74 -1.83 -12.70
CA GLU A 68 10.03 -0.66 -13.52
C GLU A 68 9.84 0.59 -12.65
N GLY A 69 10.95 1.15 -12.16
CA GLY A 69 10.91 2.26 -11.22
C GLY A 69 10.23 1.88 -9.91
N SER A 70 9.12 2.56 -9.58
CA SER A 70 8.31 2.27 -8.39
C SER A 70 7.13 1.34 -8.68
N LEU A 71 7.07 0.80 -9.89
CA LEU A 71 6.02 -0.13 -10.32
C LEU A 71 6.54 -1.56 -10.26
N HIS A 72 5.91 -2.38 -9.43
CA HIS A 72 6.24 -3.79 -9.29
C HIS A 72 5.05 -4.63 -9.77
N THR A 73 5.33 -5.63 -10.59
CA THR A 73 4.29 -6.49 -11.15
C THR A 73 4.62 -7.95 -10.88
N LEU A 74 3.67 -8.66 -10.32
CA LEU A 74 3.69 -10.12 -10.19
C LEU A 74 2.61 -10.69 -11.10
N TYR A 75 3.01 -11.46 -12.11
CA TYR A 75 2.07 -12.07 -13.06
C TYR A 75 2.36 -13.55 -13.21
N ASN A 76 1.42 -14.37 -12.78
CA ASN A 76 1.51 -15.83 -12.93
C ASN A 76 0.77 -16.25 -14.21
N GLU A 77 1.54 -16.69 -15.21
CA GLU A 77 0.98 -17.07 -16.52
C GLU A 77 0.07 -18.31 -16.43
N LEU A 78 0.32 -19.19 -15.47
CA LEU A 78 -0.46 -20.41 -15.33
C LEU A 78 -1.85 -20.15 -14.74
N THR A 79 -1.92 -19.35 -13.68
CA THR A 79 -3.18 -19.02 -13.00
C THR A 79 -3.84 -17.76 -13.54
N LYS A 80 -3.11 -16.96 -14.34
CA LYS A 80 -3.53 -15.65 -14.83
C LYS A 80 -3.74 -14.62 -13.71
N GLU A 81 -3.25 -14.90 -12.52
CA GLU A 81 -3.30 -13.98 -11.41
C GLU A 81 -2.25 -12.87 -11.60
N ILE A 82 -2.67 -11.61 -11.35
CA ILE A 82 -1.80 -10.45 -11.46
C ILE A 82 -1.92 -9.59 -10.21
N ALA A 83 -0.81 -9.08 -9.72
CA ALA A 83 -0.76 -8.09 -8.66
C ALA A 83 0.19 -6.97 -9.10
N ILE A 84 -0.29 -5.73 -9.03
CA ILE A 84 0.49 -4.54 -9.39
C ILE A 84 0.67 -3.70 -8.14
N ILE A 85 1.91 -3.40 -7.79
CA ILE A 85 2.25 -2.60 -6.62
C ILE A 85 2.87 -1.29 -7.11
N ILE A 86 2.26 -0.17 -6.75
CA ILE A 86 2.76 1.17 -7.08
C ILE A 86 3.11 1.87 -5.77
N ILE A 87 4.36 2.26 -5.60
CA ILE A 87 4.83 2.85 -4.36
C ILE A 87 4.88 4.36 -4.51
N ASN A 88 4.06 5.04 -3.71
CA ASN A 88 4.06 6.48 -3.54
C ASN A 88 4.68 6.84 -2.19
N ARG A 89 4.96 8.12 -1.98
CA ARG A 89 5.70 8.57 -0.80
C ARG A 89 5.07 8.19 0.55
N CYS A 90 3.74 8.21 0.65
CA CYS A 90 3.03 7.87 1.89
C CYS A 90 1.95 6.81 1.71
N GLN A 91 1.77 6.32 0.49
CA GLN A 91 0.77 5.32 0.15
C GLN A 91 1.39 4.27 -0.75
N ILE A 92 0.86 3.07 -0.66
CA ILE A 92 1.16 1.98 -1.59
C ILE A 92 -0.16 1.61 -2.25
N ILE A 93 -0.20 1.63 -3.57
CA ILE A 93 -1.39 1.22 -4.32
C ILE A 93 -1.20 -0.23 -4.76
N LEU A 94 -2.14 -1.08 -4.40
CA LEU A 94 -2.14 -2.48 -4.79
C LEU A 94 -3.34 -2.76 -5.67
N LYS A 95 -3.10 -3.22 -6.91
CA LYS A 95 -4.14 -3.60 -7.86
C LYS A 95 -4.11 -5.11 -8.05
N CYS A 96 -5.19 -5.78 -7.71
CA CYS A 96 -5.30 -7.23 -7.83
C CYS A 96 -6.75 -7.67 -7.72
N ASP A 97 -7.06 -8.89 -8.16
CA ASP A 97 -8.38 -9.47 -7.95
C ASP A 97 -8.47 -10.12 -6.57
N LYS A 98 -7.38 -10.76 -6.15
CA LYS A 98 -7.27 -11.39 -4.84
C LYS A 98 -5.99 -10.89 -4.17
N ILE A 99 -6.08 -10.43 -2.94
CA ILE A 99 -4.92 -9.91 -2.20
C ILE A 99 -3.89 -11.02 -2.03
N PRO A 100 -2.68 -10.86 -2.59
CA PRO A 100 -1.63 -11.88 -2.45
C PRO A 100 -0.97 -11.79 -1.08
N ASN A 101 -1.05 -12.85 -0.29
CA ASN A 101 -0.47 -12.88 1.06
C ASN A 101 1.05 -12.62 1.04
N VAL A 102 1.74 -13.10 0.02
CA VAL A 102 3.19 -12.91 -0.09
C VAL A 102 3.57 -11.44 -0.19
N VAL A 103 2.77 -10.63 -0.87
CA VAL A 103 3.00 -9.19 -0.97
C VAL A 103 2.75 -8.52 0.39
N ILE A 104 1.64 -8.86 1.01
CA ILE A 104 1.28 -8.29 2.31
C ILE A 104 2.32 -8.63 3.36
N ASP A 105 2.76 -9.87 3.44
CA ASP A 105 3.77 -10.31 4.41
C ASP A 105 5.11 -9.60 4.18
N THR A 106 5.50 -9.43 2.94
CA THR A 106 6.73 -8.71 2.58
C THR A 106 6.70 -7.27 3.04
N ILE A 107 5.59 -6.57 2.83
CA ILE A 107 5.44 -5.17 3.25
C ILE A 107 5.34 -5.09 4.78
N LYS A 108 4.59 -6.00 5.42
CA LYS A 108 4.45 -6.05 6.88
C LYS A 108 5.77 -6.30 7.60
N ASN A 109 6.65 -7.08 7.02
CA ASN A 109 7.99 -7.29 7.59
C ASN A 109 8.79 -5.99 7.67
N TYR A 110 8.51 -5.06 6.76
CA TYR A 110 9.15 -3.74 6.75
C TYR A 110 8.37 -2.72 7.58
N TYR A 111 7.04 -2.76 7.51
CA TYR A 111 6.14 -1.87 8.23
C TYR A 111 5.07 -2.68 8.98
N PRO A 112 5.33 -3.08 10.24
CA PRO A 112 4.41 -3.94 10.99
C PRO A 112 3.02 -3.34 11.23
N THR A 113 2.90 -2.01 11.16
CA THR A 113 1.62 -1.29 11.39
C THR A 113 0.79 -1.12 10.13
N LEU A 114 1.10 -1.86 9.07
CA LEU A 114 0.41 -1.76 7.79
C LEU A 114 -1.11 -1.90 7.92
N ARG A 115 -1.85 -0.99 7.28
CA ARG A 115 -3.31 -0.98 7.20
C ARG A 115 -3.73 -0.94 5.74
N ILE A 116 -4.80 -1.64 5.40
CA ILE A 116 -5.27 -1.78 4.01
C ILE A 116 -6.71 -1.29 3.91
N PHE A 117 -6.98 -0.47 2.89
CA PHE A 117 -8.31 0.08 2.62
C PHE A 117 -8.72 -0.25 1.19
N ASP A 118 -9.97 -0.70 1.01
CA ASP A 118 -10.52 -1.06 -0.29
C ASP A 118 -11.12 0.16 -0.97
N ARG A 119 -10.41 0.69 -1.97
CA ARG A 119 -10.84 1.88 -2.72
C ARG A 119 -12.16 1.66 -3.47
N ASN A 120 -12.43 0.44 -3.90
CA ASN A 120 -13.67 0.10 -4.62
C ASN A 120 -14.88 -0.02 -3.70
N GLN A 121 -14.67 -0.11 -2.39
CA GLN A 121 -15.72 -0.19 -1.39
C GLN A 121 -15.65 1.00 -0.42
N ASP A 122 -15.53 2.19 -0.97
CA ASP A 122 -15.56 3.46 -0.24
C ASP A 122 -14.49 3.52 0.87
N PHE A 123 -13.30 3.02 0.58
CA PHE A 123 -12.14 2.99 1.50
C PHE A 123 -12.43 2.24 2.80
N LYS A 124 -13.26 1.22 2.74
CA LYS A 124 -13.46 0.34 3.89
C LYS A 124 -12.19 -0.40 4.23
N GLU A 125 -11.84 -0.44 5.52
CA GLU A 125 -10.65 -1.17 5.96
C GLU A 125 -10.82 -2.67 5.78
N VAL A 126 -9.80 -3.31 5.20
CA VAL A 126 -9.73 -4.75 5.04
C VAL A 126 -8.97 -5.32 6.23
N LYS A 127 -9.59 -6.22 6.96
CA LYS A 127 -8.94 -6.91 8.07
C LYS A 127 -8.13 -8.09 7.55
N LEU A 128 -6.88 -8.15 7.99
CA LEU A 128 -5.95 -9.19 7.59
C LEU A 128 -5.87 -10.30 8.63
#